data_f158b8c8cefb592157339b0707120e35
#
_entry.id   f158b8c8cefb592157339b0707120e35
#
_cell.length_a   1.000
_cell.length_b   1.000
_cell.length_c   1.000
_cell.angle_alpha   90.00
_cell.angle_beta   90.00
_cell.angle_gamma   90.00
#
_symmetry.space_group_name_H-M   'P 1'
#
loop_
_entity.id
_entity.type
_entity.pdbx_description
1 polymer ?
#
loop_
_entity_poly.entity_id
_entity_poly.type
_entity_poly.pdbx_seq_one_letter_code
_entity_poly.pdbx_strand_id
1 'polypeptide(L)'
;MNFYKSLQVLAKTHGNARKNLHNPIKPQPYLVEDQDPMGMLGEMAFALITGHAVDLEQRIEGDEGYDFIVPLKFTIDVKTTAKTEKSNNLMVQEGKVKADIYVLAMVENDMPDFVGWAWGKQVKAAPTRDFRSGYQSHYIPIDNLSPMDELYKRLHR
;
A
#
# COMPACT_ATOMS: atom_id res chain seq x y z
N MET A 1 -21.00 -0.53 -16.85
CA MET A 1 -19.75 0.12 -16.36
C MET A 1 -18.82 -0.99 -15.91
N ASN A 2 -17.56 -1.03 -16.39
CA ASN A 2 -16.62 -2.08 -16.00
C ASN A 2 -16.31 -1.92 -14.50
N PHE A 3 -16.32 -3.03 -13.75
CA PHE A 3 -16.05 -3.09 -12.31
C PHE A 3 -14.78 -2.29 -11.89
N TYR A 4 -13.69 -2.45 -12.64
CA TYR A 4 -12.45 -1.71 -12.40
C TYR A 4 -12.59 -0.19 -12.57
N LYS A 5 -13.43 0.28 -13.51
CA LYS A 5 -13.72 1.72 -13.63
C LYS A 5 -14.46 2.27 -12.41
N SER A 6 -15.38 1.49 -11.85
CA SER A 6 -16.07 1.88 -10.61
C SER A 6 -15.11 1.94 -9.43
N LEU A 7 -14.21 0.96 -9.33
CA LEU A 7 -13.18 0.91 -8.30
C LEU A 7 -12.22 2.12 -8.39
N GLN A 8 -11.80 2.48 -9.60
CA GLN A 8 -10.97 3.67 -9.84
C GLN A 8 -11.65 4.98 -9.44
N VAL A 9 -12.92 5.14 -9.81
CA VAL A 9 -13.69 6.34 -9.43
C VAL A 9 -13.77 6.43 -7.90
N LEU A 10 -14.05 5.33 -7.23
CA LEU A 10 -14.12 5.28 -5.77
C LEU A 10 -12.76 5.54 -5.13
N ALA A 11 -11.71 4.90 -5.62
CA ALA A 11 -10.33 5.10 -5.16
C ALA A 11 -9.88 6.56 -5.33
N LYS A 12 -10.17 7.16 -6.47
CA LYS A 12 -9.85 8.57 -6.75
C LYS A 12 -10.60 9.52 -5.81
N THR A 13 -11.86 9.24 -5.54
CA THR A 13 -12.68 10.06 -4.63
C THR A 13 -12.13 10.01 -3.21
N HIS A 14 -11.88 8.82 -2.67
CA HIS A 14 -11.36 8.63 -1.32
C HIS A 14 -9.91 9.08 -1.18
N GLY A 15 -9.06 8.77 -2.15
CA GLY A 15 -7.66 9.20 -2.16
C GLY A 15 -7.53 10.73 -2.16
N ASN A 16 -8.31 11.42 -2.97
CA ASN A 16 -8.33 12.89 -2.98
C ASN A 16 -8.86 13.48 -1.68
N ALA A 17 -9.86 12.86 -1.06
CA ALA A 17 -10.37 13.29 0.24
C ALA A 17 -9.32 13.13 1.34
N ARG A 18 -8.62 11.98 1.41
CA ARG A 18 -7.48 11.77 2.34
C ARG A 18 -6.37 12.79 2.14
N LYS A 19 -5.99 13.06 0.88
CA LYS A 19 -4.97 14.06 0.53
C LYS A 19 -5.34 15.45 1.05
N ASN A 20 -6.58 15.87 0.89
CA ASN A 20 -7.06 17.18 1.35
C ASN A 20 -7.04 17.29 2.88
N LEU A 21 -7.28 16.22 3.62
CA LEU A 21 -7.19 16.18 5.08
C LEU A 21 -5.75 16.26 5.57
N HIS A 22 -4.81 15.58 4.90
CA HIS A 22 -3.40 15.55 5.31
C HIS A 22 -2.62 16.82 4.96
N ASN A 23 -3.09 17.65 4.05
CA ASN A 23 -2.32 18.76 3.53
C ASN A 23 -3.06 20.10 3.44
N PRO A 24 -3.62 20.64 4.56
CA PRO A 24 -4.28 21.94 4.52
C PRO A 24 -3.34 23.13 4.37
N ILE A 25 -2.01 22.99 4.63
CA ILE A 25 -1.12 24.14 4.80
C ILE A 25 0.21 24.07 4.04
N LYS A 26 0.67 22.91 3.59
CA LYS A 26 1.90 22.76 2.81
C LYS A 26 1.71 21.76 1.69
N PRO A 27 1.69 22.22 0.40
CA PRO A 27 1.80 21.28 -0.71
C PRO A 27 3.15 20.57 -0.56
N GLN A 28 3.15 19.28 -0.29
CA GLN A 28 4.37 18.50 -0.34
C GLN A 28 4.80 18.38 -1.80
N PRO A 29 5.99 18.87 -2.20
CA PRO A 29 6.38 18.96 -3.60
C PRO A 29 6.56 17.59 -4.28
N TYR A 30 6.39 16.50 -3.56
CA TYR A 30 6.64 15.11 -4.01
C TYR A 30 5.39 14.22 -4.08
N LEU A 31 4.23 14.72 -3.65
CA LEU A 31 2.99 13.99 -3.88
C LEU A 31 2.58 14.25 -5.33
N VAL A 32 2.92 13.32 -6.21
CA VAL A 32 2.29 13.22 -7.53
C VAL A 32 0.79 13.20 -7.28
N GLU A 33 0.04 14.00 -8.02
CA GLU A 33 -1.41 14.19 -7.82
C GLU A 33 -2.22 12.89 -7.72
N ASP A 34 -1.65 11.78 -8.24
CA ASP A 34 -2.30 10.48 -8.37
C ASP A 34 -1.79 9.40 -7.37
N GLN A 35 -0.92 9.73 -6.40
CA GLN A 35 -0.40 8.71 -5.47
C GLN A 35 -1.45 8.19 -4.50
N ASP A 36 -2.25 9.05 -3.89
CA ASP A 36 -3.29 8.63 -2.95
C ASP A 36 -4.40 7.80 -3.62
N PRO A 37 -4.92 8.19 -4.82
CA PRO A 37 -5.85 7.35 -5.57
C PRO A 37 -5.26 6.00 -5.99
N MET A 38 -3.96 5.93 -6.30
CA MET A 38 -3.27 4.67 -6.62
C MET A 38 -3.15 3.77 -5.39
N GLY A 39 -2.79 4.31 -4.25
CA GLY A 39 -2.76 3.59 -2.98
C GLY A 39 -4.11 2.97 -2.67
N MET A 40 -5.15 3.78 -2.71
CA MET A 40 -6.53 3.34 -2.48
C MET A 40 -6.99 2.26 -3.48
N LEU A 41 -6.52 2.30 -4.73
CA LEU A 41 -6.82 1.27 -5.73
C LEU A 41 -6.25 -0.10 -5.30
N GLY A 42 -5.02 -0.15 -4.81
CA GLY A 42 -4.40 -1.36 -4.28
C GLY A 42 -5.12 -1.90 -3.04
N GLU A 43 -5.43 -1.02 -2.09
CA GLU A 43 -6.17 -1.38 -0.88
C GLU A 43 -7.55 -1.98 -1.21
N MET A 44 -8.32 -1.33 -2.07
CA MET A 44 -9.65 -1.81 -2.50
C MET A 44 -9.58 -3.14 -3.26
N ALA A 45 -8.59 -3.31 -4.14
CA ALA A 45 -8.40 -4.56 -4.85
C ALA A 45 -8.03 -5.70 -3.89
N PHE A 46 -7.19 -5.42 -2.88
CA PHE A 46 -6.85 -6.40 -1.84
C PHE A 46 -8.07 -6.79 -1.01
N ALA A 47 -8.89 -5.82 -0.61
CA ALA A 47 -10.16 -6.06 0.10
C ALA A 47 -11.07 -7.02 -0.65
N LEU A 48 -11.20 -6.85 -1.95
CA LEU A 48 -12.06 -7.69 -2.80
C LEU A 48 -11.56 -9.12 -2.93
N ILE A 49 -10.25 -9.29 -3.11
CA ILE A 49 -9.65 -10.62 -3.28
C ILE A 49 -9.68 -11.40 -1.97
N THR A 50 -9.46 -10.72 -0.85
CA THR A 50 -9.36 -11.37 0.47
C THR A 50 -10.68 -11.42 1.24
N GLY A 51 -11.67 -10.60 0.85
CA GLY A 51 -12.93 -10.45 1.57
C GLY A 51 -12.81 -9.64 2.87
N HIS A 52 -11.67 -9.01 3.13
CA HIS A 52 -11.47 -8.15 4.29
C HIS A 52 -11.93 -6.71 3.99
N ALA A 53 -12.51 -6.04 4.99
CA ALA A 53 -12.92 -4.65 4.84
C ALA A 53 -11.69 -3.74 4.80
N VAL A 54 -11.65 -2.84 3.83
CA VAL A 54 -10.66 -1.75 3.79
C VAL A 54 -11.05 -0.66 4.78
N ASP A 55 -10.07 -0.05 5.46
CA ASP A 55 -10.31 1.13 6.28
C ASP A 55 -10.52 2.36 5.38
N LEU A 56 -11.76 2.78 5.24
CA LEU A 56 -12.15 3.98 4.51
C LEU A 56 -12.28 5.21 5.41
N GLU A 57 -11.97 5.07 6.70
CA GLU A 57 -12.09 6.17 7.66
C GLU A 57 -11.05 7.26 7.36
N GLN A 58 -11.54 8.49 7.23
CA GLN A 58 -10.69 9.65 6.99
C GLN A 58 -10.27 10.25 8.33
N ARG A 59 -9.00 10.14 8.69
CA ARG A 59 -8.44 10.66 9.93
C ARG A 59 -7.49 11.82 9.66
N ILE A 60 -7.61 12.89 10.45
CA ILE A 60 -6.76 14.09 10.34
C ILE A 60 -5.29 13.78 10.64
N GLU A 61 -5.04 12.87 11.58
CA GLU A 61 -3.68 12.46 12.00
C GLU A 61 -3.08 11.35 11.13
N GLY A 62 -3.78 10.91 10.06
CA GLY A 62 -3.40 9.77 9.25
C GLY A 62 -3.94 8.45 9.79
N ASP A 63 -3.64 7.38 9.08
CA ASP A 63 -3.98 6.04 9.53
C ASP A 63 -3.02 5.56 10.63
N GLU A 64 -3.36 4.47 11.30
CA GLU A 64 -2.51 3.86 12.33
C GLU A 64 -1.27 3.17 11.75
N GLY A 65 -1.08 3.25 10.41
CA GLY A 65 0.04 2.69 9.67
C GLY A 65 -0.21 1.26 9.18
N TYR A 66 -1.49 0.93 9.01
CA TYR A 66 -1.96 -0.29 8.33
C TYR A 66 -3.34 -0.04 7.71
N ASP A 67 -3.65 -0.78 6.64
CA ASP A 67 -4.90 -0.65 5.87
C ASP A 67 -5.95 -1.67 6.31
N PHE A 68 -5.53 -2.79 6.91
CA PHE A 68 -6.40 -3.90 7.29
C PHE A 68 -6.05 -4.43 8.68
N ILE A 69 -7.09 -4.82 9.41
CA ILE A 69 -6.98 -5.63 10.62
C ILE A 69 -7.63 -6.98 10.33
N VAL A 70 -6.83 -8.05 10.35
CA VAL A 70 -7.34 -9.41 10.33
C VAL A 70 -7.57 -9.83 11.78
N PRO A 71 -8.82 -9.99 12.23
CA PRO A 71 -9.13 -10.22 13.64
C PRO A 71 -8.33 -11.37 14.24
N LEU A 72 -7.75 -11.16 15.42
CA LEU A 72 -6.94 -12.11 16.19
C LEU A 72 -5.67 -12.61 15.47
N LYS A 73 -5.27 -12.00 14.34
CA LYS A 73 -4.12 -12.44 13.57
C LYS A 73 -3.12 -11.33 13.29
N PHE A 74 -3.39 -10.47 12.29
CA PHE A 74 -2.39 -9.56 11.74
C PHE A 74 -2.98 -8.22 11.36
N THR A 75 -2.11 -7.19 11.35
CA THR A 75 -2.32 -5.93 10.64
C THR A 75 -1.59 -5.98 9.30
N ILE A 76 -2.21 -5.46 8.25
CA ILE A 76 -1.68 -5.50 6.88
C ILE A 76 -1.66 -4.10 6.29
N ASP A 77 -0.56 -3.73 5.65
CA ASP A 77 -0.38 -2.50 4.89
C ASP A 77 -0.09 -2.86 3.41
N VAL A 78 -0.86 -2.31 2.49
CA VAL A 78 -0.71 -2.52 1.04
C VAL A 78 0.03 -1.35 0.43
N LYS A 79 1.27 -1.57 0.01
CA LYS A 79 2.08 -0.58 -0.71
C LYS A 79 1.85 -0.72 -2.20
N THR A 80 1.33 0.34 -2.81
CA THR A 80 0.99 0.37 -4.23
C THR A 80 1.93 1.27 -5.00
N THR A 81 2.41 0.80 -6.14
CA THR A 81 3.27 1.55 -7.05
C THR A 81 2.88 1.30 -8.51
N ALA A 82 3.17 2.26 -9.39
CA ALA A 82 3.05 2.02 -10.82
C ALA A 82 4.10 0.98 -11.26
N LYS A 83 3.71 0.04 -12.12
CA LYS A 83 4.64 -0.92 -12.71
C LYS A 83 5.50 -0.20 -13.75
N THR A 84 6.78 -0.08 -13.48
CA THR A 84 7.79 0.49 -14.37
C THR A 84 9.03 -0.39 -14.34
N GLU A 85 9.96 -0.21 -15.28
CA GLU A 85 11.25 -0.92 -15.26
C GLU A 85 12.08 -0.69 -13.97
N LYS A 86 11.76 0.38 -13.22
CA LYS A 86 12.44 0.75 -11.96
C LYS A 86 11.67 0.34 -10.71
N SER A 87 10.43 -0.12 -10.84
CA SER A 87 9.57 -0.50 -9.70
C SER A 87 9.82 -1.95 -9.31
N ASN A 88 10.90 -2.21 -8.63
CA ASN A 88 11.33 -3.57 -8.29
C ASN A 88 11.54 -3.80 -6.79
N ASN A 89 10.97 -2.95 -5.93
CA ASN A 89 11.12 -3.07 -4.49
C ASN A 89 9.82 -2.77 -3.75
N LEU A 90 9.55 -3.52 -2.69
CA LEU A 90 8.67 -3.09 -1.61
C LEU A 90 9.42 -2.04 -0.79
N MET A 91 8.85 -0.85 -0.61
CA MET A 91 9.48 0.24 0.12
C MET A 91 8.59 0.74 1.25
N VAL A 92 9.19 0.94 2.44
CA VAL A 92 8.51 1.52 3.60
C VAL A 92 9.44 2.54 4.25
N GLN A 93 8.97 3.76 4.45
CA GLN A 93 9.77 4.83 5.07
C GLN A 93 10.29 4.39 6.44
N GLU A 94 11.56 4.69 6.72
CA GLU A 94 12.18 4.44 8.03
C GLU A 94 11.36 5.12 9.14
N GLY A 95 11.15 4.41 10.24
CA GLY A 95 10.31 4.87 11.35
C GLY A 95 8.79 4.69 11.15
N LYS A 96 8.33 4.30 9.95
CA LYS A 96 6.91 4.05 9.67
C LYS A 96 6.53 2.57 9.53
N VAL A 97 7.43 1.65 9.88
CA VAL A 97 7.14 0.22 9.86
C VAL A 97 6.32 -0.14 11.11
N LYS A 98 5.00 -0.27 10.95
CA LYS A 98 4.03 -0.53 12.03
C LYS A 98 3.22 -1.81 11.82
N ALA A 99 2.87 -2.13 10.56
CA ALA A 99 2.08 -3.32 10.23
C ALA A 99 2.87 -4.62 10.44
N ASP A 100 2.13 -5.70 10.73
CA ASP A 100 2.69 -7.05 10.83
C ASP A 100 3.09 -7.61 9.47
N ILE A 101 2.34 -7.25 8.43
CA ILE A 101 2.52 -7.70 7.04
C ILE A 101 2.46 -6.50 6.09
N TYR A 102 3.35 -6.52 5.11
CA TYR A 102 3.38 -5.57 3.99
C TYR A 102 3.18 -6.33 2.69
N VAL A 103 2.24 -5.86 1.87
CA VAL A 103 1.94 -6.41 0.55
C VAL A 103 2.36 -5.41 -0.51
N LEU A 104 3.02 -5.85 -1.57
CA LEU A 104 3.34 -5.01 -2.73
C LEU A 104 2.33 -5.24 -3.84
N ALA A 105 1.63 -4.18 -4.22
CA ALA A 105 0.79 -4.11 -5.41
C ALA A 105 1.47 -3.25 -6.48
N MET A 106 1.48 -3.74 -7.73
CA MET A 106 1.93 -3.00 -8.90
C MET A 106 0.76 -2.73 -9.83
N VAL A 107 0.59 -1.48 -10.25
CA VAL A 107 -0.49 -1.07 -11.14
C VAL A 107 0.05 -0.91 -12.56
N GLU A 108 -0.51 -1.66 -13.49
CA GLU A 108 -0.28 -1.56 -14.93
C GLU A 108 -1.63 -1.46 -15.65
N ASN A 109 -1.81 -0.45 -16.51
CA ASN A 109 -3.09 -0.22 -17.21
C ASN A 109 -4.30 -0.21 -16.25
N ASP A 110 -4.15 0.46 -15.12
CA ASP A 110 -5.16 0.56 -14.06
C ASP A 110 -5.57 -0.76 -13.39
N MET A 111 -4.78 -1.82 -13.59
CA MET A 111 -4.97 -3.13 -13.00
C MET A 111 -3.90 -3.38 -11.94
N PRO A 112 -4.27 -3.49 -10.65
CA PRO A 112 -3.34 -3.88 -9.60
C PRO A 112 -3.03 -5.38 -9.68
N ASP A 113 -1.75 -5.70 -9.62
CA ASP A 113 -1.21 -7.04 -9.49
C ASP A 113 -0.44 -7.16 -8.18
N PHE A 114 -0.74 -8.17 -7.37
CA PHE A 114 -0.09 -8.40 -6.08
C PHE A 114 1.12 -9.30 -6.29
N VAL A 115 2.30 -8.71 -6.25
CA VAL A 115 3.54 -9.39 -6.64
C VAL A 115 4.21 -10.15 -5.49
N GLY A 116 3.90 -9.81 -4.25
CA GLY A 116 4.44 -10.52 -3.10
C GLY A 116 4.22 -9.78 -1.78
N TRP A 117 4.67 -10.39 -0.69
CA TRP A 117 4.52 -9.88 0.65
C TRP A 117 5.74 -10.15 1.53
N ALA A 118 5.86 -9.40 2.62
CA ALA A 118 6.88 -9.60 3.65
C ALA A 118 6.33 -9.33 5.05
N TRP A 119 6.91 -9.98 6.06
CA TRP A 119 6.64 -9.64 7.45
C TRP A 119 7.20 -8.25 7.78
N GLY A 120 6.51 -7.48 8.63
CA GLY A 120 6.96 -6.19 9.12
C GLY A 120 8.35 -6.27 9.78
N LYS A 121 8.65 -7.37 10.50
CA LYS A 121 9.99 -7.63 11.05
C LYS A 121 11.06 -7.77 9.98
N GLN A 122 10.75 -8.36 8.82
CA GLN A 122 11.69 -8.46 7.69
C GLN A 122 11.90 -7.09 7.05
N VAL A 123 10.83 -6.31 6.87
CA VAL A 123 10.92 -4.92 6.38
C VAL A 123 11.80 -4.09 7.31
N LYS A 124 11.57 -4.17 8.63
CA LYS A 124 12.34 -3.42 9.64
C LYS A 124 13.82 -3.80 9.69
N ALA A 125 14.15 -5.04 9.35
CA ALA A 125 15.53 -5.55 9.28
C ALA A 125 16.20 -5.33 7.92
N ALA A 126 15.42 -4.92 6.89
CA ALA A 126 15.93 -4.67 5.55
C ALA A 126 16.82 -3.42 5.50
N PRO A 127 17.77 -3.36 4.55
CA PRO A 127 18.58 -2.15 4.37
C PRO A 127 17.71 -0.95 4.05
N THR A 128 18.24 0.25 4.37
CA THR A 128 17.61 1.52 4.02
C THR A 128 18.36 2.22 2.92
N ARG A 129 17.66 3.01 2.12
CA ARG A 129 18.22 3.87 1.08
C ARG A 129 17.29 5.06 0.83
N ASP A 130 17.87 6.22 0.49
CA ASP A 130 17.13 7.32 -0.10
C ASP A 130 16.96 7.10 -1.62
N PHE A 131 15.73 6.92 -2.07
CA PHE A 131 15.36 6.78 -3.47
C PHE A 131 15.04 8.15 -4.11
N ARG A 132 15.75 9.22 -3.69
CA ARG A 132 15.56 10.62 -4.09
C ARG A 132 14.26 11.24 -3.57
N SER A 133 13.73 10.71 -2.49
CA SER A 133 12.55 11.23 -1.78
C SER A 133 12.91 12.23 -0.67
N GLY A 134 14.20 12.33 -0.31
CA GLY A 134 14.68 13.13 0.80
C GLY A 134 14.55 12.46 2.17
N TYR A 135 14.13 11.18 2.21
CA TYR A 135 14.10 10.36 3.43
C TYR A 135 14.53 8.92 3.14
N GLN A 136 15.00 8.24 4.19
CA GLN A 136 15.42 6.85 4.11
C GLN A 136 14.18 5.94 4.09
N SER A 137 14.23 4.90 3.26
CA SER A 137 13.20 3.85 3.21
C SER A 137 13.86 2.49 3.28
N HIS A 138 13.31 1.61 4.12
CA HIS A 138 13.59 0.18 4.03
C HIS A 138 13.10 -0.34 2.68
N TYR A 139 13.86 -1.25 2.06
CA TYR A 139 13.45 -1.84 0.80
C TYR A 139 13.75 -3.34 0.74
N ILE A 140 12.84 -4.06 0.12
CA ILE A 140 12.97 -5.51 -0.16
C ILE A 140 12.76 -5.69 -1.66
N PRO A 141 13.75 -6.21 -2.42
CA PRO A 141 13.58 -6.56 -3.83
C PRO A 141 12.43 -7.55 -4.03
N ILE A 142 11.72 -7.45 -5.16
CA ILE A 142 10.57 -8.32 -5.49
C ILE A 142 10.96 -9.79 -5.37
N ASP A 143 12.13 -10.17 -5.87
CA ASP A 143 12.61 -11.55 -5.86
C ASP A 143 12.78 -12.13 -4.44
N ASN A 144 12.81 -11.28 -3.43
CA ASN A 144 12.95 -11.65 -2.02
C ASN A 144 11.60 -11.60 -1.26
N LEU A 145 10.50 -11.27 -1.93
CA LEU A 145 9.17 -11.30 -1.35
C LEU A 145 8.62 -12.73 -1.33
N SER A 146 7.81 -13.02 -0.32
CA SER A 146 7.05 -14.27 -0.26
C SER A 146 5.91 -14.26 -1.28
N PRO A 147 5.56 -15.40 -1.89
CA PRO A 147 4.49 -15.47 -2.89
C PRO A 147 3.11 -15.27 -2.24
N MET A 148 2.21 -14.61 -2.97
CA MET A 148 0.88 -14.22 -2.47
C MET A 148 -0.02 -15.41 -2.08
N ASP A 149 0.12 -16.56 -2.72
CA ASP A 149 -0.65 -17.77 -2.40
C ASP A 149 -0.42 -18.24 -0.95
N GLU A 150 0.79 -18.04 -0.41
CA GLU A 150 1.08 -18.32 1.00
C GLU A 150 0.33 -17.37 1.94
N LEU A 151 0.22 -16.09 1.58
CA LEU A 151 -0.55 -15.12 2.36
C LEU A 151 -2.03 -15.48 2.33
N TYR A 152 -2.60 -15.73 1.15
CA TYR A 152 -4.01 -16.08 1.01
C TYR A 152 -4.38 -17.32 1.85
N LYS A 153 -3.56 -18.36 1.85
CA LYS A 153 -3.74 -19.53 2.71
C LYS A 153 -3.74 -19.19 4.21
N ARG A 154 -2.99 -18.18 4.63
CA ARG A 154 -2.96 -17.71 6.04
C ARG A 154 -4.19 -16.91 6.42
N LEU A 155 -4.72 -16.12 5.50
CA LEU A 155 -5.89 -15.27 5.74
C LEU A 155 -7.18 -16.09 5.83
N HIS A 156 -7.25 -17.24 5.15
CA HIS A 156 -8.44 -18.10 5.11
C HIS A 156 -8.41 -19.28 6.11
N ARG A 157 -7.39 -19.38 6.95
CA ARG A 157 -7.32 -20.36 8.05
C ARG A 157 -7.89 -19.77 9.34
#